data_19b4bb47b15154862e0c684874658676
#
_entry.id   19b4bb47b15154862e0c684874658676
#
_cell.length_a   1.000
_cell.length_b   1.000
_cell.length_c   1.000
_cell.angle_alpha   90.00
_cell.angle_beta   90.00
_cell.angle_gamma   90.00
#
_symmetry.space_group_name_H-M   'P 1'
#
loop_
_entity.id
_entity.type
_entity.pdbx_description
1 polymer ?
#
loop_
_entity_poly.entity_id
_entity_poly.type
_entity_poly.pdbx_seq_one_letter_code
_entity_poly.pdbx_strand_id
1 'polypeptide(L)'
;TFPAGSYIVDMGDTFSDDAQLKPYGLIYDLVLNAKVPVYWVINGSKTSQTGVDLTYNGRNYISGPFVISGDDVDYNVRSMLFKWRGYGVRIDGPTDTAVTVADSRKISSVPRVVLDKQNGDIAKKYLVKSGILRNENASDDRVYKEKATPADLDSSCDDIYVMPHAEPTTATHSPLASFNKGGGYI
;
A
#
# COMPACT_ATOMS: atom_id res chain seq x y z
N THR A 1 -2.18 -20.07 6.08
CA THR A 1 -2.09 -20.81 4.81
C THR A 1 -3.13 -20.27 3.83
N PHE A 2 -2.74 -20.05 2.58
CA PHE A 2 -3.59 -19.60 1.48
C PHE A 2 -3.78 -20.78 0.48
N PRO A 3 -4.95 -20.96 -0.12
CA PRO A 3 -5.21 -22.09 -1.01
C PRO A 3 -4.42 -22.00 -2.32
N ALA A 4 -4.39 -23.08 -3.09
CA ALA A 4 -3.96 -23.06 -4.49
C ALA A 4 -4.78 -22.02 -5.28
N GLY A 5 -4.21 -21.47 -6.34
CA GLY A 5 -4.81 -20.35 -7.07
C GLY A 5 -4.48 -18.98 -6.51
N SER A 6 -3.73 -18.90 -5.41
CA SER A 6 -3.26 -17.64 -4.82
C SER A 6 -2.21 -16.96 -5.70
N TYR A 7 -1.99 -15.67 -5.45
CA TYR A 7 -0.94 -14.88 -6.12
C TYR A 7 -0.02 -14.25 -5.09
N ILE A 8 1.28 -14.20 -5.40
CA ILE A 8 2.32 -13.61 -4.56
C ILE A 8 2.89 -12.39 -5.26
N VAL A 9 2.81 -11.23 -4.63
CA VAL A 9 3.45 -9.99 -5.10
C VAL A 9 4.84 -9.92 -4.48
N ASP A 10 5.85 -9.99 -5.32
CA ASP A 10 7.26 -9.95 -4.89
C ASP A 10 7.67 -8.52 -4.56
N MET A 11 8.25 -8.32 -3.37
CA MET A 11 8.75 -7.06 -2.87
C MET A 11 10.28 -7.03 -2.75
N GLY A 12 10.95 -8.15 -3.03
CA GLY A 12 12.36 -8.37 -2.71
C GLY A 12 13.34 -8.09 -3.84
N ASP A 13 12.88 -7.66 -4.99
CA ASP A 13 13.79 -7.47 -6.11
C ASP A 13 14.39 -6.06 -6.19
N THR A 14 15.56 -5.99 -6.79
CA THR A 14 16.18 -4.73 -7.22
C THR A 14 15.36 -4.13 -8.33
N PHE A 15 14.40 -3.33 -7.96
CA PHE A 15 13.60 -2.56 -8.91
C PHE A 15 14.44 -1.39 -9.43
N SER A 16 14.32 -1.10 -10.71
CA SER A 16 14.81 0.16 -11.24
C SER A 16 13.97 1.32 -10.69
N ASP A 17 14.61 2.27 -10.08
CA ASP A 17 14.15 3.57 -9.60
C ASP A 17 12.70 3.65 -9.03
N ASP A 18 11.66 3.73 -9.86
CA ASP A 18 10.29 3.95 -9.38
C ASP A 18 9.45 2.66 -9.30
N ALA A 19 9.96 1.54 -9.81
CA ALA A 19 9.21 0.29 -9.85
C ALA A 19 8.92 -0.29 -8.46
N GLN A 20 9.71 0.07 -7.44
CA GLN A 20 9.49 -0.33 -6.04
C GLN A 20 8.16 0.18 -5.46
N LEU A 21 7.62 1.27 -6.00
CA LEU A 21 6.38 1.88 -5.52
C LEU A 21 5.13 1.25 -6.13
N LYS A 22 5.24 0.68 -7.32
CA LYS A 22 4.09 0.14 -8.07
C LYS A 22 3.34 -0.99 -7.36
N PRO A 23 3.97 -1.90 -6.62
CA PRO A 23 3.23 -2.88 -5.82
C PRO A 23 2.21 -2.25 -4.87
N TYR A 24 2.52 -1.10 -4.27
CA TYR A 24 1.58 -0.39 -3.40
C TYR A 24 0.37 0.14 -4.17
N GLY A 25 0.56 0.58 -5.42
CA GLY A 25 -0.54 0.95 -6.31
C GLY A 25 -1.46 -0.22 -6.62
N LEU A 26 -0.89 -1.41 -6.87
CA LEU A 26 -1.67 -2.64 -7.02
C LEU A 26 -2.50 -2.94 -5.75
N ILE A 27 -1.90 -2.83 -4.56
CA ILE A 27 -2.60 -3.08 -3.30
C ILE A 27 -3.79 -2.12 -3.14
N TYR A 28 -3.58 -0.83 -3.42
CA TYR A 28 -4.66 0.16 -3.43
C TYR A 28 -5.78 -0.21 -4.41
N ASP A 29 -5.42 -0.60 -5.64
CA ASP A 29 -6.38 -0.95 -6.69
C ASP A 29 -7.22 -2.18 -6.28
N LEU A 30 -6.59 -3.23 -5.74
CA LEU A 30 -7.26 -4.43 -5.24
C LEU A 30 -8.22 -4.12 -4.08
N VAL A 31 -7.73 -3.41 -3.07
CA VAL A 31 -8.51 -3.15 -1.86
C VAL A 31 -9.61 -2.12 -2.12
N LEU A 32 -9.30 -1.02 -2.84
CA LEU A 32 -10.25 0.07 -3.06
C LEU A 32 -11.29 -0.25 -4.14
N ASN A 33 -10.86 -0.81 -5.27
CA ASN A 33 -11.70 -0.98 -6.45
C ASN A 33 -12.29 -2.41 -6.55
N ALA A 34 -11.46 -3.44 -6.36
CA ALA A 34 -11.94 -4.82 -6.38
C ALA A 34 -12.58 -5.26 -5.04
N LYS A 35 -12.39 -4.52 -3.95
CA LYS A 35 -12.85 -4.87 -2.60
C LYS A 35 -12.30 -6.21 -2.10
N VAL A 36 -11.12 -6.57 -2.55
CA VAL A 36 -10.44 -7.82 -2.21
C VAL A 36 -9.37 -7.54 -1.16
N PRO A 37 -9.33 -8.29 -0.06
CA PRO A 37 -8.29 -8.16 0.94
C PRO A 37 -6.96 -8.65 0.40
N VAL A 38 -5.89 -8.00 0.84
CA VAL A 38 -4.52 -8.40 0.55
C VAL A 38 -3.80 -8.72 1.85
N TYR A 39 -2.93 -9.70 1.84
CA TYR A 39 -2.24 -10.14 3.04
C TYR A 39 -0.75 -9.79 2.95
N TRP A 40 -0.31 -8.94 3.84
CA TRP A 40 1.11 -8.61 3.99
C TRP A 40 1.79 -9.69 4.82
N VAL A 41 2.76 -10.38 4.23
CA VAL A 41 3.46 -11.50 4.87
C VAL A 41 4.77 -11.02 5.48
N ILE A 42 4.93 -11.24 6.78
CA ILE A 42 6.13 -10.89 7.52
C ILE A 42 6.53 -12.05 8.41
N ASN A 43 7.77 -12.50 8.26
CA ASN A 43 8.35 -13.44 9.19
C ASN A 43 8.99 -12.69 10.36
N GLY A 44 8.29 -12.63 11.50
CA GLY A 44 8.78 -11.97 12.71
C GLY A 44 10.02 -12.62 13.35
N SER A 45 10.38 -13.83 12.91
CA SER A 45 11.55 -14.55 13.41
C SER A 45 12.83 -14.33 12.58
N LYS A 46 12.74 -13.57 11.48
CA LYS A 46 13.94 -13.28 10.68
C LYS A 46 14.91 -12.35 11.42
N THR A 47 16.19 -12.62 11.28
CA THR A 47 17.26 -11.89 12.01
C THR A 47 17.84 -10.72 11.22
N SER A 48 17.42 -10.52 9.99
CA SER A 48 17.85 -9.41 9.14
C SER A 48 16.70 -8.86 8.31
N GLN A 49 16.80 -7.61 7.86
CA GLN A 49 15.79 -7.00 6.98
C GLN A 49 15.66 -7.73 5.64
N THR A 50 16.73 -8.33 5.16
CA THR A 50 16.79 -9.15 3.94
C THR A 50 16.50 -10.63 4.19
N GLY A 51 16.09 -10.99 5.40
CA GLY A 51 15.68 -12.36 5.74
C GLY A 51 14.41 -12.78 4.99
N VAL A 52 14.24 -14.09 4.81
CA VAL A 52 13.13 -14.67 4.07
C VAL A 52 11.82 -14.52 4.85
N ASP A 53 10.82 -13.96 4.22
CA ASP A 53 9.45 -13.84 4.76
C ASP A 53 8.57 -15.02 4.34
N LEU A 54 8.78 -15.54 3.13
CA LEU A 54 8.00 -16.62 2.55
C LEU A 54 8.86 -17.42 1.57
N THR A 55 8.71 -18.75 1.57
CA THR A 55 9.26 -19.62 0.53
C THR A 55 8.12 -20.35 -0.17
N TYR A 56 8.11 -20.32 -1.50
CA TYR A 56 7.14 -21.05 -2.32
C TYR A 56 7.85 -21.65 -3.54
N ASN A 57 7.66 -22.96 -3.77
CA ASN A 57 8.30 -23.71 -4.87
C ASN A 57 9.82 -23.46 -4.98
N GLY A 58 10.52 -23.43 -3.85
CA GLY A 58 11.97 -23.20 -3.79
C GLY A 58 12.42 -21.76 -4.02
N ARG A 59 11.51 -20.84 -4.30
CA ARG A 59 11.80 -19.40 -4.40
C ARG A 59 11.57 -18.72 -3.05
N ASN A 60 12.53 -17.90 -2.65
CA ASN A 60 12.45 -17.08 -1.45
C ASN A 60 11.94 -15.68 -1.79
N TYR A 61 11.00 -15.18 -0.98
CA TYR A 61 10.48 -13.82 -1.03
C TYR A 61 10.90 -13.09 0.24
N ILE A 62 11.42 -11.90 0.06
CA ILE A 62 11.93 -11.01 1.11
C ILE A 62 11.20 -9.67 1.07
N SER A 63 11.46 -8.80 2.04
CA SER A 63 10.93 -7.42 2.08
C SER A 63 9.41 -7.32 2.23
N GLY A 64 8.79 -8.34 2.83
CA GLY A 64 7.36 -8.34 3.10
C GLY A 64 6.49 -8.48 1.85
N PRO A 65 6.52 -9.64 1.16
CA PRO A 65 5.67 -9.90 0.01
C PRO A 65 4.18 -9.81 0.40
N PHE A 66 3.33 -9.52 -0.60
CA PHE A 66 1.89 -9.59 -0.42
C PHE A 66 1.33 -10.85 -1.04
N VAL A 67 0.29 -11.40 -0.43
CA VAL A 67 -0.46 -12.55 -0.96
C VAL A 67 -1.91 -12.15 -1.18
N ILE A 68 -2.45 -12.52 -2.35
CA ILE A 68 -3.87 -12.48 -2.68
C ILE A 68 -4.36 -13.91 -2.61
N SER A 69 -5.35 -14.19 -1.75
CA SER A 69 -5.89 -15.54 -1.58
C SER A 69 -6.57 -16.03 -2.84
N GLY A 70 -6.36 -17.29 -3.21
CA GLY A 70 -7.06 -17.93 -4.32
C GLY A 70 -8.59 -17.89 -4.19
N ASP A 71 -9.10 -17.88 -2.96
CA ASP A 71 -10.54 -17.76 -2.68
C ASP A 71 -11.12 -16.41 -3.09
N ASP A 72 -10.28 -15.36 -3.12
CA ASP A 72 -10.67 -14.00 -3.46
C ASP A 72 -10.41 -13.65 -4.93
N VAL A 73 -9.91 -14.60 -5.75
CA VAL A 73 -9.47 -14.35 -7.13
C VAL A 73 -10.55 -14.72 -8.14
N ASP A 74 -11.35 -13.75 -8.52
CA ASP A 74 -12.30 -13.85 -9.63
C ASP A 74 -11.68 -13.38 -10.97
N TYR A 75 -12.51 -13.26 -12.01
CA TYR A 75 -12.09 -12.77 -13.33
C TYR A 75 -11.58 -11.32 -13.27
N ASN A 76 -12.22 -10.45 -12.50
CA ASN A 76 -11.85 -9.04 -12.41
C ASN A 76 -10.50 -8.88 -11.72
N VAL A 77 -10.28 -9.61 -10.63
CA VAL A 77 -9.00 -9.63 -9.91
C VAL A 77 -7.88 -10.14 -10.82
N ARG A 78 -8.10 -11.23 -11.59
CA ARG A 78 -7.11 -11.73 -12.56
C ARG A 78 -6.77 -10.69 -13.63
N SER A 79 -7.76 -10.02 -14.17
CA SER A 79 -7.56 -8.95 -15.16
C SER A 79 -6.74 -7.80 -14.58
N MET A 80 -7.01 -7.42 -13.34
CA MET A 80 -6.25 -6.39 -12.63
C MET A 80 -4.80 -6.81 -12.40
N LEU A 81 -4.57 -8.03 -11.91
CA LEU A 81 -3.21 -8.59 -11.72
C LEU A 81 -2.44 -8.62 -13.04
N PHE A 82 -3.08 -9.01 -14.13
CA PHE A 82 -2.45 -9.02 -15.46
C PHE A 82 -2.07 -7.60 -15.91
N LYS A 83 -2.96 -6.63 -15.73
CA LYS A 83 -2.68 -5.21 -16.01
C LYS A 83 -1.47 -4.71 -15.24
N TRP A 84 -1.38 -5.01 -13.93
CA TRP A 84 -0.28 -4.57 -13.08
C TRP A 84 1.05 -5.29 -13.39
N ARG A 85 1.00 -6.55 -13.84
CA ARG A 85 2.18 -7.20 -14.46
C ARG A 85 2.70 -6.40 -15.65
N GLY A 86 1.81 -5.93 -16.52
CA GLY A 86 2.15 -5.05 -17.64
C GLY A 86 2.79 -3.71 -17.21
N TYR A 87 2.50 -3.24 -16.01
CA TYR A 87 3.15 -2.06 -15.41
C TYR A 87 4.46 -2.38 -14.70
N GLY A 88 4.93 -3.64 -14.74
CA GLY A 88 6.20 -4.06 -14.18
C GLY A 88 6.14 -4.55 -12.72
N VAL A 89 4.94 -4.75 -12.16
CA VAL A 89 4.82 -5.41 -10.85
C VAL A 89 5.10 -6.89 -11.01
N ARG A 90 5.99 -7.44 -10.19
CA ARG A 90 6.28 -8.87 -10.16
C ARG A 90 5.23 -9.60 -9.35
N ILE A 91 4.49 -10.46 -10.03
CA ILE A 91 3.39 -11.22 -9.44
C ILE A 91 3.54 -12.66 -9.88
N ASP A 92 3.80 -13.55 -8.95
CA ASP A 92 3.84 -14.99 -9.19
C ASP A 92 2.47 -15.61 -8.92
N GLY A 93 2.10 -16.57 -9.72
CA GLY A 93 0.81 -17.26 -9.62
C GLY A 93 0.03 -17.30 -10.95
N PRO A 94 -1.10 -18.00 -10.96
CA PRO A 94 -1.71 -18.64 -9.79
C PRO A 94 -0.83 -19.77 -9.25
N THR A 95 -0.85 -19.97 -7.92
CA THR A 95 -0.09 -21.02 -7.26
C THR A 95 -0.74 -22.40 -7.49
N ASP A 96 0.07 -23.43 -7.73
CA ASP A 96 -0.41 -24.80 -7.97
C ASP A 96 -0.82 -25.50 -6.67
N THR A 97 -0.21 -25.09 -5.57
CA THR A 97 -0.45 -25.66 -4.23
C THR A 97 -0.71 -24.54 -3.21
N ALA A 98 -1.09 -24.93 -2.02
CA ALA A 98 -1.30 -24.00 -0.92
C ALA A 98 0.03 -23.30 -0.52
N VAL A 99 -0.08 -22.01 -0.18
CA VAL A 99 1.03 -21.17 0.30
C VAL A 99 0.96 -21.09 1.81
N THR A 100 1.97 -21.62 2.49
CA THR A 100 2.08 -21.55 3.95
C THR A 100 3.00 -20.40 4.35
N VAL A 101 2.54 -19.56 5.27
CA VAL A 101 3.28 -18.41 5.80
C VAL A 101 3.35 -18.49 7.32
N ALA A 102 4.41 -17.92 7.90
CA ALA A 102 4.59 -17.87 9.35
C ALA A 102 3.58 -16.89 10.00
N ASP A 103 3.45 -15.69 9.45
CA ASP A 103 2.50 -14.66 9.89
C ASP A 103 2.07 -13.80 8.71
N SER A 104 0.90 -13.19 8.83
CA SER A 104 0.40 -12.24 7.84
C SER A 104 -0.55 -11.22 8.48
N ARG A 105 -0.58 -10.03 7.90
CA ARG A 105 -1.51 -8.96 8.28
C ARG A 105 -2.48 -8.71 7.13
N LYS A 106 -3.77 -8.81 7.43
CA LYS A 106 -4.83 -8.56 6.45
C LYS A 106 -5.00 -7.06 6.25
N ILE A 107 -4.91 -6.62 5.00
CA ILE A 107 -5.21 -5.26 4.55
C ILE A 107 -6.56 -5.30 3.84
N SER A 108 -7.58 -4.71 4.45
CA SER A 108 -8.97 -4.71 3.95
C SER A 108 -9.51 -3.31 3.70
N SER A 109 -8.71 -2.28 3.99
CA SER A 109 -9.04 -0.88 3.73
C SER A 109 -7.77 -0.13 3.33
N VAL A 110 -7.95 0.97 2.62
CA VAL A 110 -6.87 1.90 2.29
C VAL A 110 -7.08 3.20 3.05
N PRO A 111 -6.00 3.84 3.55
CA PRO A 111 -6.12 5.07 4.28
C PRO A 111 -6.52 6.21 3.35
N ARG A 112 -7.26 7.17 3.88
CA ARG A 112 -7.55 8.45 3.27
C ARG A 112 -6.44 9.42 3.63
N VAL A 113 -5.67 9.81 2.61
CA VAL A 113 -4.46 10.63 2.80
C VAL A 113 -4.80 12.10 2.56
N VAL A 114 -4.32 12.97 3.45
CA VAL A 114 -4.41 14.42 3.32
C VAL A 114 -3.00 14.98 3.14
N LEU A 115 -2.78 15.73 2.09
CA LEU A 115 -1.49 16.31 1.75
C LEU A 115 -1.41 17.77 2.17
N ASP A 116 -0.33 18.12 2.88
CA ASP A 116 -0.07 19.47 3.35
C ASP A 116 0.00 20.48 2.22
N LYS A 117 -0.49 21.69 2.50
CA LYS A 117 -0.52 22.79 1.54
C LYS A 117 0.85 23.22 1.05
N GLN A 118 1.86 23.18 1.90
CA GLN A 118 3.20 23.69 1.57
C GLN A 118 4.05 22.64 0.84
N ASN A 119 4.12 21.43 1.40
CA ASN A 119 5.07 20.40 0.96
C ASN A 119 4.41 19.09 0.54
N GLY A 120 3.08 19.02 0.50
CA GLY A 120 2.33 17.82 0.11
C GLY A 120 2.65 17.32 -1.30
N ASP A 121 3.11 18.19 -2.20
CA ASP A 121 3.53 17.83 -3.55
C ASP A 121 4.70 16.81 -3.57
N ILE A 122 5.51 16.76 -2.52
CA ILE A 122 6.57 15.75 -2.37
C ILE A 122 5.93 14.35 -2.26
N ALA A 123 4.96 14.18 -1.38
CA ALA A 123 4.24 12.91 -1.22
C ALA A 123 3.39 12.59 -2.45
N LYS A 124 2.76 13.59 -3.08
CA LYS A 124 1.99 13.42 -4.31
C LYS A 124 2.79 12.75 -5.42
N LYS A 125 4.07 13.10 -5.59
CA LYS A 125 4.96 12.45 -6.57
C LYS A 125 5.08 10.95 -6.33
N TYR A 126 5.16 10.51 -5.08
CA TYR A 126 5.19 9.07 -4.75
C TYR A 126 3.87 8.37 -5.07
N LEU A 127 2.73 9.03 -4.82
CA LEU A 127 1.42 8.50 -5.18
C LEU A 127 1.27 8.33 -6.70
N VAL A 128 1.73 9.30 -7.48
CA VAL A 128 1.77 9.20 -8.95
C VAL A 128 2.66 8.05 -9.41
N LYS A 129 3.87 7.96 -8.87
CA LYS A 129 4.84 6.91 -9.22
C LYS A 129 4.37 5.51 -8.85
N SER A 130 3.63 5.38 -7.75
CA SER A 130 3.00 4.11 -7.37
C SER A 130 1.83 3.72 -8.29
N GLY A 131 1.29 4.65 -9.07
CA GLY A 131 0.10 4.44 -9.87
C GLY A 131 -1.22 4.57 -9.10
N ILE A 132 -1.18 5.04 -7.85
CA ILE A 132 -2.38 5.38 -7.06
C ILE A 132 -3.11 6.54 -7.74
N LEU A 133 -2.38 7.51 -8.27
CA LEU A 133 -2.89 8.60 -9.10
C LEU A 133 -2.44 8.41 -10.55
N ARG A 134 -3.30 8.77 -11.48
CA ARG A 134 -3.01 8.67 -12.92
C ARG A 134 -2.00 9.71 -13.40
N ASN A 135 -1.99 10.89 -12.79
CA ASN A 135 -1.07 12.00 -13.09
C ASN A 135 -1.04 12.99 -11.93
N GLU A 136 -0.10 13.94 -11.97
CA GLU A 136 0.10 14.93 -10.91
C GLU A 136 -1.07 15.91 -10.74
N ASN A 137 -1.93 16.04 -11.75
CA ASN A 137 -3.09 16.91 -11.72
C ASN A 137 -4.39 16.19 -11.34
N ALA A 138 -4.33 14.84 -11.18
CA ALA A 138 -5.47 14.07 -10.76
C ALA A 138 -5.69 14.24 -9.26
N SER A 139 -6.93 14.45 -8.85
CA SER A 139 -7.38 14.29 -7.48
C SER A 139 -8.40 13.17 -7.42
N ASP A 140 -8.31 12.38 -6.37
CA ASP A 140 -9.31 11.36 -6.04
C ASP A 140 -9.57 11.43 -4.54
N ASP A 141 -10.67 12.06 -4.16
CA ASP A 141 -11.04 12.28 -2.76
C ASP A 141 -11.21 11.00 -1.95
N ARG A 142 -11.33 9.85 -2.63
CA ARG A 142 -11.36 8.55 -1.97
C ARG A 142 -9.99 8.11 -1.46
N VAL A 143 -8.93 8.65 -2.03
CA VAL A 143 -7.54 8.25 -1.77
C VAL A 143 -6.78 9.35 -1.04
N TYR A 144 -6.93 10.61 -1.49
CA TYR A 144 -6.23 11.73 -0.88
C TYR A 144 -6.95 13.07 -1.10
N LYS A 145 -6.63 14.01 -0.22
CA LYS A 145 -6.91 15.45 -0.38
C LYS A 145 -5.59 16.20 -0.47
N GLU A 146 -5.55 17.29 -1.21
CA GLU A 146 -4.35 18.13 -1.31
C GLU A 146 -4.59 19.55 -0.82
N LYS A 147 -3.49 20.28 -0.59
CA LYS A 147 -3.49 21.70 -0.19
C LYS A 147 -4.21 21.98 1.13
N ALA A 148 -4.26 21.00 2.01
CA ALA A 148 -4.86 21.14 3.32
C ALA A 148 -3.91 21.79 4.33
N THR A 149 -4.49 22.51 5.26
CA THR A 149 -3.81 22.97 6.47
C THR A 149 -4.23 22.09 7.64
N PRO A 150 -3.51 22.10 8.78
CA PRO A 150 -3.95 21.36 9.96
C PRO A 150 -5.36 21.71 10.46
N ALA A 151 -5.87 22.89 10.14
CA ALA A 151 -7.24 23.30 10.48
C ALA A 151 -8.31 22.61 9.59
N ASP A 152 -7.94 22.10 8.44
CA ASP A 152 -8.83 21.43 7.49
C ASP A 152 -8.99 19.93 7.76
N LEU A 153 -8.30 19.40 8.78
CA LEU A 153 -8.29 17.98 9.11
C LEU A 153 -9.59 17.57 9.82
N ASP A 154 -10.17 16.48 9.35
CA ASP A 154 -11.34 15.86 9.94
C ASP A 154 -11.05 14.40 10.30
N SER A 155 -10.85 14.13 11.60
CA SER A 155 -10.55 12.78 12.11
C SER A 155 -11.66 11.75 11.88
N SER A 156 -12.86 12.18 11.49
CA SER A 156 -13.94 11.26 11.11
C SER A 156 -13.83 10.78 9.65
N CYS A 157 -13.08 11.50 8.82
CA CYS A 157 -12.96 11.27 7.38
C CYS A 157 -11.54 11.05 6.90
N ASP A 158 -10.55 11.61 7.59
CA ASP A 158 -9.14 11.61 7.20
C ASP A 158 -8.35 10.67 8.11
N ASP A 159 -7.45 9.87 7.52
CA ASP A 159 -6.69 8.87 8.28
C ASP A 159 -5.23 9.30 8.49
N ILE A 160 -4.61 9.88 7.46
CA ILE A 160 -3.19 10.25 7.47
C ILE A 160 -3.01 11.67 6.94
N TYR A 161 -2.33 12.51 7.71
CA TYR A 161 -1.86 13.81 7.25
C TYR A 161 -0.37 13.78 6.97
N VAL A 162 0.02 14.07 5.74
CA VAL A 162 1.41 14.01 5.29
C VAL A 162 1.94 15.43 5.10
N MET A 163 2.88 15.83 5.97
CA MET A 163 3.52 17.15 5.98
C MET A 163 5.05 17.05 5.86
N PRO A 164 5.58 16.67 4.67
CA PRO A 164 7.01 16.44 4.51
C PRO A 164 7.80 17.72 4.75
N HIS A 165 8.94 17.61 5.45
CA HIS A 165 9.84 18.74 5.76
C HIS A 165 9.14 19.93 6.42
N ALA A 166 8.05 19.71 7.12
CA ALA A 166 7.37 20.74 7.90
C ALA A 166 7.33 20.34 9.37
N GLU A 167 7.56 21.31 10.24
CA GLU A 167 7.46 21.11 11.68
C GLU A 167 6.18 21.75 12.22
N PRO A 168 5.52 21.14 13.21
CA PRO A 168 4.41 21.77 13.90
C PRO A 168 4.82 23.10 14.52
N THR A 169 4.05 24.14 14.24
CA THR A 169 4.20 25.45 14.90
C THR A 169 3.23 25.56 16.07
N THR A 170 3.40 26.57 16.91
CA THR A 170 2.45 26.85 18.00
C THR A 170 1.01 26.98 17.49
N ALA A 171 0.81 27.57 16.32
CA ALA A 171 -0.52 27.77 15.73
C ALA A 171 -1.12 26.46 15.18
N THR A 172 -0.30 25.52 14.72
CA THR A 172 -0.75 24.25 14.13
C THR A 172 -0.80 23.10 15.13
N HIS A 173 -0.20 23.26 16.30
CA HIS A 173 -0.10 22.20 17.31
C HIS A 173 -1.47 21.70 17.77
N SER A 174 -2.39 22.60 18.10
CA SER A 174 -3.72 22.20 18.61
C SER A 174 -4.56 21.42 17.61
N PRO A 175 -4.70 21.84 16.33
CA PRO A 175 -5.38 21.03 15.30
C PRO A 175 -4.73 19.68 15.09
N LEU A 176 -3.39 19.60 14.99
CA LEU A 176 -2.68 18.33 14.81
C LEU A 176 -2.86 17.38 16.02
N ALA A 177 -2.78 17.91 17.24
CA ALA A 177 -3.02 17.12 18.44
C ALA A 177 -4.47 16.60 18.51
N SER A 178 -5.44 17.41 18.11
CA SER A 178 -6.85 17.01 18.03
C SER A 178 -7.07 15.93 16.98
N PHE A 179 -6.47 16.06 15.80
CA PHE A 179 -6.52 15.07 14.75
C PHE A 179 -5.92 13.73 15.21
N ASN A 180 -4.72 13.75 15.79
CA ASN A 180 -4.07 12.55 16.31
C ASN A 180 -4.88 11.90 17.45
N LYS A 181 -5.43 12.70 18.38
CA LYS A 181 -6.32 12.20 19.46
C LYS A 181 -7.59 11.54 18.91
N GLY A 182 -8.08 12.00 17.76
CA GLY A 182 -9.20 11.42 17.03
C GLY A 182 -8.86 10.14 16.26
N GLY A 183 -7.59 9.69 16.26
CA GLY A 183 -7.13 8.48 15.59
C GLY A 183 -6.36 8.72 14.30
N GLY A 184 -6.17 9.97 13.89
CA GLY A 184 -5.38 10.30 12.70
C GLY A 184 -3.87 10.14 12.93
N TYR A 185 -3.12 9.86 11.87
CA TYR A 185 -1.66 9.77 11.84
C TYR A 185 -1.05 11.01 11.17
N ILE A 186 0.14 11.43 11.67
CA ILE A 186 0.88 12.57 11.15
C ILE A 186 2.29 12.13 10.77
#